data_2862d884d3946e5cece692c04d83e414
#
_entry.id   2862d884d3946e5cece692c04d83e414
#
_cell.length_a   1.000
_cell.length_b   1.000
_cell.length_c   1.000
_cell.angle_alpha   90.00
_cell.angle_beta   90.00
_cell.angle_gamma   90.00
#
_symmetry.space_group_name_H-M   'P 1'
#
loop_
_entity.id
_entity.type
_entity.pdbx_description
1 polymer ?
#
loop_
_entity_poly.entity_id
_entity_poly.type
_entity_poly.pdbx_seq_one_letter_code
_entity_poly.pdbx_strand_id
1 'polypeptide(L)'
;MDGGDLKLQLTFWETMVNTWIVMAVLVFGAWLIGRRMRVDPPFTRGQHVAEVIVVAITDQISEISGGEAKPYVPFVGTLFLFILVANVLSIVPNLGDSLFGFSVYYVPTAVLETTAALAIAVFFAVPIYSIALSGIRHWLRGYVQPSPWMLPFNLLGDVSRTLALAVRLFGNMMSSMVIGAILLSIAPFVLPTVMQAFGLFTGSIQAYIFAVLAMVYIASSVQVVDRRTSK
;
A
#
# COMPACT_ATOMS: atom_id res chain seq x y z
N MET A 1 -9.02 17.82 30.57
CA MET A 1 -8.72 17.27 29.23
C MET A 1 -8.47 18.47 28.35
N ASP A 2 -7.24 18.59 27.87
CA ASP A 2 -6.80 19.74 27.09
C ASP A 2 -7.40 19.65 25.67
N GLY A 3 -7.80 20.78 25.10
CA GLY A 3 -8.46 20.82 23.78
C GLY A 3 -7.60 20.23 22.64
N GLY A 4 -6.30 20.03 22.88
CA GLY A 4 -5.36 19.33 21.99
C GLY A 4 -5.60 17.83 21.94
N ASP A 5 -5.83 17.21 23.10
CA ASP A 5 -6.07 15.76 23.20
C ASP A 5 -7.39 15.35 22.54
N LEU A 6 -8.41 16.19 22.64
CA LEU A 6 -9.70 15.94 22.01
C LEU A 6 -9.61 15.98 20.47
N LYS A 7 -8.86 16.94 19.92
CA LYS A 7 -8.65 17.03 18.47
C LYS A 7 -7.83 15.84 17.93
N LEU A 8 -6.79 15.43 18.65
CA LEU A 8 -6.00 14.24 18.30
C LEU A 8 -6.83 12.96 18.29
N GLN A 9 -7.69 12.79 19.30
CA GLN A 9 -8.59 11.64 19.38
C GLN A 9 -9.62 11.64 18.23
N LEU A 10 -10.22 12.79 17.91
CA LEU A 10 -11.18 12.89 16.81
C LEU A 10 -10.51 12.54 15.45
N THR A 11 -9.32 13.09 15.17
CA THR A 11 -8.59 12.79 13.95
C THR A 11 -8.21 11.30 13.84
N PHE A 12 -7.84 10.68 14.95
CA PHE A 12 -7.54 9.25 15.01
C PHE A 12 -8.78 8.39 14.67
N TRP A 13 -9.94 8.70 15.26
CA TRP A 13 -11.19 8.01 14.98
C TRP A 13 -11.63 8.17 13.53
N GLU A 14 -11.54 9.36 12.97
CA GLU A 14 -11.85 9.64 11.56
C GLU A 14 -10.94 8.81 10.62
N THR A 15 -9.65 8.75 10.90
CA THR A 15 -8.70 7.94 10.12
C THR A 15 -9.02 6.46 10.20
N MET A 16 -9.36 5.95 11.39
CA MET A 16 -9.76 4.55 11.56
C MET A 16 -11.02 4.22 10.78
N VAL A 17 -12.06 5.06 10.88
CA VAL A 17 -13.32 4.86 10.15
C VAL A 17 -13.08 4.85 8.64
N ASN A 18 -12.30 5.79 8.13
CA ASN A 18 -11.97 5.85 6.70
C ASN A 18 -11.18 4.62 6.23
N THR A 19 -10.25 4.13 7.05
CA THR A 19 -9.51 2.89 6.77
C THR A 19 -10.46 1.68 6.72
N TRP A 20 -11.41 1.59 7.67
CA TRP A 20 -12.43 0.54 7.67
C TRP A 20 -13.35 0.60 6.46
N ILE A 21 -13.71 1.81 6.00
CA ILE A 21 -14.51 2.01 4.77
C ILE A 21 -13.75 1.48 3.56
N VAL A 22 -12.47 1.82 3.41
CA VAL A 22 -11.63 1.31 2.31
C VAL A 22 -11.55 -0.21 2.34
N MET A 23 -11.32 -0.81 3.52
CA MET A 23 -11.30 -2.25 3.69
C MET A 23 -12.65 -2.89 3.34
N ALA A 24 -13.75 -2.30 3.81
CA ALA A 24 -15.10 -2.78 3.51
C ALA A 24 -15.40 -2.73 2.00
N VAL A 25 -15.01 -1.66 1.31
CA VAL A 25 -15.16 -1.51 -0.15
C VAL A 25 -14.37 -2.60 -0.90
N LEU A 26 -13.12 -2.86 -0.47
CA LEU A 26 -12.29 -3.91 -1.07
C LEU A 26 -12.88 -5.31 -0.85
N VAL A 27 -13.26 -5.64 0.38
CA VAL A 27 -13.84 -6.94 0.72
C VAL A 27 -15.17 -7.15 0.00
N PHE A 28 -16.02 -6.12 0.00
CA PHE A 28 -17.31 -6.18 -0.70
C PHE A 28 -17.13 -6.30 -2.22
N GLY A 29 -16.21 -5.54 -2.81
CA GLY A 29 -15.85 -5.64 -4.23
C GLY A 29 -15.34 -7.03 -4.60
N ALA A 30 -14.38 -7.55 -3.83
CA ALA A 30 -13.85 -8.89 -4.02
C ALA A 30 -14.94 -9.98 -3.86
N TRP A 31 -15.83 -9.83 -2.88
CA TRP A 31 -16.94 -10.76 -2.67
C TRP A 31 -17.97 -10.73 -3.81
N LEU A 32 -18.30 -9.51 -4.30
CA LEU A 32 -19.22 -9.36 -5.44
C LEU A 32 -18.67 -10.00 -6.72
N ILE A 33 -17.38 -9.78 -6.98
CA ILE A 33 -16.68 -10.35 -8.13
C ILE A 33 -16.60 -11.87 -7.95
N GLY A 34 -16.17 -12.36 -6.79
CA GLY A 34 -16.04 -13.78 -6.49
C GLY A 34 -17.37 -14.56 -6.59
N ARG A 35 -18.49 -13.95 -6.16
CA ARG A 35 -19.82 -14.56 -6.32
C ARG A 35 -20.31 -14.68 -7.76
N ARG A 36 -19.78 -13.82 -8.65
CA ARG A 36 -20.17 -13.78 -10.07
C ARG A 36 -19.13 -14.44 -10.98
N MET A 37 -18.02 -14.93 -10.44
CA MET A 37 -17.02 -15.68 -11.20
C MET A 37 -17.65 -16.95 -11.77
N ARG A 38 -17.56 -17.09 -13.09
CA ARG A 38 -17.93 -18.30 -13.83
C ARG A 38 -16.68 -18.82 -14.53
N VAL A 39 -16.55 -20.15 -14.54
CA VAL A 39 -15.45 -20.82 -15.26
C VAL A 39 -15.75 -20.89 -16.75
N ASP A 40 -17.05 -20.88 -17.11
CA ASP A 40 -17.52 -20.98 -18.50
C ASP A 40 -18.01 -19.62 -19.04
N PRO A 41 -17.73 -19.29 -20.33
CA PRO A 41 -18.25 -18.10 -20.99
C PRO A 41 -19.81 -18.11 -21.08
N PRO A 42 -20.48 -16.92 -21.02
CA PRO A 42 -19.94 -15.57 -21.18
C PRO A 42 -19.45 -14.94 -19.87
N PHE A 43 -18.24 -14.36 -19.90
CA PHE A 43 -17.67 -13.65 -18.76
C PHE A 43 -18.36 -12.30 -18.52
N THR A 44 -18.56 -11.95 -17.24
CA THR A 44 -19.09 -10.63 -16.87
C THR A 44 -18.00 -9.56 -17.04
N ARG A 45 -18.38 -8.34 -17.45
CA ARG A 45 -17.44 -7.21 -17.60
C ARG A 45 -16.60 -6.97 -16.34
N GLY A 46 -17.20 -7.12 -15.16
CA GLY A 46 -16.48 -6.99 -13.87
C GLY A 46 -15.44 -8.10 -13.65
N GLN A 47 -15.72 -9.32 -14.07
CA GLN A 47 -14.76 -10.44 -14.02
C GLN A 47 -13.55 -10.15 -14.93
N HIS A 48 -13.80 -9.65 -16.13
CA HIS A 48 -12.73 -9.33 -17.08
C HIS A 48 -11.79 -8.24 -16.55
N VAL A 49 -12.34 -7.17 -15.94
CA VAL A 49 -11.53 -6.12 -15.31
C VAL A 49 -10.69 -6.66 -14.15
N ALA A 50 -11.29 -7.48 -13.27
CA ALA A 50 -10.57 -8.08 -12.16
C ALA A 50 -9.45 -9.03 -12.64
N GLU A 51 -9.72 -9.82 -13.67
CA GLU A 51 -8.76 -10.74 -14.26
C GLU A 51 -7.58 -10.00 -14.87
N VAL A 52 -7.83 -8.94 -15.65
CA VAL A 52 -6.78 -8.08 -16.20
C VAL A 52 -5.90 -7.49 -15.10
N ILE A 53 -6.49 -6.99 -14.01
CA ILE A 53 -5.73 -6.44 -12.87
C ILE A 53 -4.88 -7.52 -12.20
N VAL A 54 -5.46 -8.69 -11.93
CA VAL A 54 -4.75 -9.80 -11.27
C VAL A 54 -3.63 -10.33 -12.16
N VAL A 55 -3.87 -10.48 -13.46
CA VAL A 55 -2.85 -10.91 -14.42
C VAL A 55 -1.71 -9.89 -14.48
N ALA A 56 -2.02 -8.60 -14.63
CA ALA A 56 -1.00 -7.55 -14.67
C ALA A 56 -0.13 -7.51 -13.39
N ILE A 57 -0.75 -7.67 -12.21
CA ILE A 57 -0.02 -7.76 -10.93
C ILE A 57 0.85 -9.02 -10.89
N THR A 58 0.31 -10.16 -11.33
CA THR A 58 1.01 -11.45 -11.32
C THR A 58 2.22 -11.44 -12.25
N ASP A 59 2.06 -10.91 -13.45
CA ASP A 59 3.14 -10.79 -14.44
C ASP A 59 4.28 -9.91 -13.91
N GLN A 60 3.93 -8.76 -13.33
CA GLN A 60 4.89 -7.86 -12.70
C GLN A 60 5.64 -8.51 -11.54
N ILE A 61 4.93 -9.26 -10.69
CA ILE A 61 5.54 -9.99 -9.57
C ILE A 61 6.46 -11.10 -10.08
N SER A 62 6.06 -11.85 -11.12
CA SER A 62 6.87 -12.93 -11.66
C SER A 62 8.15 -12.40 -12.31
N GLU A 63 8.10 -11.25 -12.98
CA GLU A 63 9.26 -10.57 -13.53
C GLU A 63 10.27 -10.17 -12.44
N ILE A 64 9.79 -9.62 -11.33
CA ILE A 64 10.64 -9.17 -10.21
C ILE A 64 11.18 -10.35 -9.41
N SER A 65 10.37 -11.39 -9.16
CA SER A 65 10.78 -12.56 -8.38
C SER A 65 11.74 -13.47 -9.13
N GLY A 66 11.72 -13.44 -10.46
CA GLY A 66 12.45 -14.37 -11.30
C GLY A 66 11.95 -15.82 -11.19
N GLY A 67 10.72 -16.03 -10.71
CA GLY A 67 10.14 -17.34 -10.46
C GLY A 67 8.62 -17.29 -10.24
N GLU A 68 8.11 -18.17 -9.38
CA GLU A 68 6.67 -18.23 -9.08
C GLU A 68 6.16 -16.98 -8.36
N ALA A 69 5.22 -16.27 -8.99
CA ALA A 69 4.54 -15.11 -8.39
C ALA A 69 3.51 -15.50 -7.31
N LYS A 70 2.97 -16.73 -7.40
CA LYS A 70 1.82 -17.21 -6.64
C LYS A 70 1.85 -16.94 -5.12
N PRO A 71 2.97 -17.14 -4.40
CA PRO A 71 2.99 -16.87 -2.96
C PRO A 71 2.94 -15.38 -2.60
N TYR A 72 3.35 -14.48 -3.51
CA TYR A 72 3.46 -13.04 -3.23
C TYR A 72 2.23 -12.24 -3.64
N VAL A 73 1.47 -12.70 -4.65
CA VAL A 73 0.30 -12.03 -5.22
C VAL A 73 -0.73 -11.60 -4.15
N PRO A 74 -1.11 -12.45 -3.16
CA PRO A 74 -2.11 -12.04 -2.18
C PRO A 74 -1.68 -10.82 -1.36
N PHE A 75 -0.44 -10.77 -0.93
CA PHE A 75 0.07 -9.68 -0.10
C PHE A 75 0.32 -8.41 -0.91
N VAL A 76 1.12 -8.51 -1.97
CA VAL A 76 1.51 -7.36 -2.80
C VAL A 76 0.30 -6.79 -3.55
N GLY A 77 -0.59 -7.66 -4.04
CA GLY A 77 -1.83 -7.26 -4.69
C GLY A 77 -2.78 -6.55 -3.73
N THR A 78 -2.89 -7.02 -2.49
CA THR A 78 -3.72 -6.35 -1.46
C THR A 78 -3.16 -4.98 -1.11
N LEU A 79 -1.83 -4.84 -0.95
CA LEU A 79 -1.18 -3.56 -0.71
C LEU A 79 -1.46 -2.56 -1.85
N PHE A 80 -1.26 -3.00 -3.08
CA PHE A 80 -1.52 -2.17 -4.26
C PHE A 80 -2.97 -1.70 -4.31
N LEU A 81 -3.93 -2.63 -4.19
CA LEU A 81 -5.34 -2.33 -4.26
C LEU A 81 -5.80 -1.44 -3.10
N PHE A 82 -5.29 -1.67 -1.90
CA PHE A 82 -5.62 -0.85 -0.74
C PHE A 82 -5.21 0.61 -0.95
N ILE A 83 -3.96 0.85 -1.35
CA ILE A 83 -3.46 2.21 -1.59
C ILE A 83 -4.18 2.85 -2.78
N LEU A 84 -4.40 2.10 -3.86
CA LEU A 84 -5.11 2.58 -5.04
C LEU A 84 -6.54 3.00 -4.71
N VAL A 85 -7.31 2.14 -4.03
CA VAL A 85 -8.70 2.43 -3.65
C VAL A 85 -8.78 3.57 -2.65
N ALA A 86 -7.86 3.63 -1.66
CA ALA A 86 -7.78 4.75 -0.74
C ALA A 86 -7.57 6.09 -1.47
N ASN A 87 -6.71 6.09 -2.49
CA ASN A 87 -6.45 7.29 -3.30
C ASN A 87 -7.62 7.64 -4.23
N VAL A 88 -8.31 6.65 -4.80
CA VAL A 88 -9.51 6.87 -5.62
C VAL A 88 -10.67 7.42 -4.77
N LEU A 89 -10.88 6.87 -3.57
CA LEU A 89 -11.91 7.37 -2.67
C LEU A 89 -11.68 8.82 -2.24
N SER A 90 -10.44 9.29 -2.26
CA SER A 90 -10.12 10.69 -1.92
C SER A 90 -10.75 11.73 -2.85
N ILE A 91 -11.15 11.32 -4.06
CA ILE A 91 -11.78 12.21 -5.03
C ILE A 91 -13.25 12.45 -4.74
N VAL A 92 -13.89 11.53 -4.01
CA VAL A 92 -15.32 11.62 -3.73
C VAL A 92 -15.56 12.69 -2.64
N PRO A 93 -16.01 13.91 -3.00
CA PRO A 93 -16.19 14.96 -2.02
C PRO A 93 -17.39 14.64 -1.12
N ASN A 94 -17.23 14.88 0.17
CA ASN A 94 -18.32 15.00 1.15
C ASN A 94 -19.29 13.83 1.32
N LEU A 95 -18.89 12.56 1.04
CA LEU A 95 -19.80 11.43 1.33
C LEU A 95 -20.10 11.26 2.83
N GLY A 96 -19.24 11.79 3.71
CA GLY A 96 -19.35 11.58 5.14
C GLY A 96 -20.12 12.64 5.91
N ASP A 97 -20.01 13.90 5.52
CA ASP A 97 -20.73 14.98 6.21
C ASP A 97 -22.25 14.84 6.09
N SER A 98 -22.73 14.23 4.99
CA SER A 98 -24.16 14.04 4.74
C SER A 98 -24.72 12.73 5.30
N LEU A 99 -23.89 11.69 5.54
CA LEU A 99 -24.35 10.37 5.94
C LEU A 99 -24.05 10.02 7.40
N PHE A 100 -22.94 10.49 7.97
CA PHE A 100 -22.49 10.06 9.29
C PHE A 100 -22.08 11.20 10.24
N GLY A 101 -22.16 12.47 9.81
CA GLY A 101 -21.73 13.62 10.64
C GLY A 101 -20.22 13.67 10.95
N PHE A 102 -19.41 12.93 10.19
CA PHE A 102 -17.95 12.93 10.29
C PHE A 102 -17.39 13.48 8.97
N SER A 103 -16.35 14.29 9.06
CA SER A 103 -15.63 14.73 7.84
C SER A 103 -14.86 13.53 7.25
N VAL A 104 -15.48 12.80 6.31
CA VAL A 104 -14.84 11.71 5.54
C VAL A 104 -13.81 12.28 4.56
N TYR A 105 -13.12 13.35 4.93
CA TYR A 105 -12.17 14.08 4.08
C TYR A 105 -10.72 13.61 4.24
N TYR A 106 -10.44 12.78 5.22
CA TYR A 106 -9.07 12.29 5.43
C TYR A 106 -8.81 11.06 4.58
N VAL A 107 -8.01 11.24 3.54
CA VAL A 107 -7.41 10.10 2.82
C VAL A 107 -6.56 9.33 3.82
N PRO A 108 -6.84 8.04 4.09
CA PRO A 108 -6.05 7.28 5.05
C PRO A 108 -4.54 7.33 4.76
N THR A 109 -4.17 7.36 3.48
CA THR A 109 -2.77 7.43 3.02
C THR A 109 -2.12 8.81 3.17
N ALA A 110 -2.86 9.85 3.53
CA ALA A 110 -2.32 11.18 3.85
C ALA A 110 -1.94 11.33 5.33
N VAL A 111 -2.23 10.33 6.15
CA VAL A 111 -1.91 10.31 7.58
C VAL A 111 -0.69 9.44 7.82
N LEU A 112 0.28 9.97 8.59
CA LEU A 112 1.56 9.29 8.82
C LEU A 112 1.39 7.92 9.50
N GLU A 113 0.43 7.81 10.41
CA GLU A 113 0.13 6.58 11.14
C GLU A 113 -0.26 5.44 10.19
N THR A 114 -1.11 5.72 9.20
CA THR A 114 -1.53 4.71 8.22
C THR A 114 -0.40 4.33 7.28
N THR A 115 0.37 5.30 6.80
CA THR A 115 1.51 5.03 5.91
C THR A 115 2.63 4.31 6.65
N ALA A 116 2.87 4.65 7.91
CA ALA A 116 3.81 3.94 8.77
C ALA A 116 3.33 2.51 9.04
N ALA A 117 2.04 2.29 9.32
CA ALA A 117 1.49 0.96 9.51
C ALA A 117 1.65 0.08 8.26
N LEU A 118 1.39 0.62 7.06
CA LEU A 118 1.63 -0.10 5.80
C LEU A 118 3.11 -0.44 5.59
N ALA A 119 4.01 0.50 5.87
CA ALA A 119 5.44 0.27 5.76
C ALA A 119 5.94 -0.77 6.79
N ILE A 120 5.42 -0.72 8.02
CA ILE A 120 5.69 -1.72 9.06
C ILE A 120 5.17 -3.09 8.64
N ALA A 121 3.99 -3.18 8.02
CA ALA A 121 3.48 -4.43 7.48
C ALA A 121 4.44 -5.03 6.43
N VAL A 122 5.01 -4.20 5.54
CA VAL A 122 6.05 -4.64 4.58
C VAL A 122 7.32 -5.07 5.32
N PHE A 123 7.76 -4.32 6.34
CA PHE A 123 8.94 -4.66 7.15
C PHE A 123 8.84 -6.05 7.76
N PHE A 124 7.69 -6.42 8.32
CA PHE A 124 7.47 -7.76 8.85
C PHE A 124 7.22 -8.81 7.77
N ALA A 125 6.64 -8.44 6.62
CA ALA A 125 6.44 -9.36 5.53
C ALA A 125 7.77 -9.88 4.95
N VAL A 126 8.79 -9.04 4.84
CA VAL A 126 10.11 -9.42 4.32
C VAL A 126 10.69 -10.63 5.06
N PRO A 127 10.88 -10.61 6.40
CA PRO A 127 11.37 -11.78 7.13
C PRO A 127 10.40 -12.95 7.10
N ILE A 128 9.08 -12.72 7.17
CA ILE A 128 8.08 -13.79 7.15
C ILE A 128 8.18 -14.59 5.85
N TYR A 129 8.19 -13.92 4.68
CA TYR A 129 8.33 -14.59 3.40
C TYR A 129 9.69 -15.26 3.24
N SER A 130 10.77 -14.62 3.68
CA SER A 130 12.10 -15.19 3.62
C SER A 130 12.21 -16.47 4.49
N ILE A 131 11.66 -16.46 5.69
CA ILE A 131 11.63 -17.63 6.58
C ILE A 131 10.73 -18.74 6.04
N ALA A 132 9.57 -18.38 5.50
CA ALA A 132 8.61 -19.35 4.96
C ALA A 132 9.14 -20.09 3.72
N LEU A 133 9.89 -19.41 2.87
CA LEU A 133 10.40 -19.97 1.61
C LEU A 133 11.79 -20.59 1.75
N SER A 134 12.68 -20.00 2.56
CA SER A 134 14.08 -20.41 2.66
C SER A 134 14.47 -21.00 4.02
N GLY A 135 13.60 -20.86 5.01
CA GLY A 135 13.83 -21.37 6.36
C GLY A 135 14.62 -20.43 7.29
N ILE A 136 14.36 -20.53 8.59
CA ILE A 136 14.90 -19.62 9.62
C ILE A 136 16.44 -19.62 9.70
N ARG A 137 17.07 -20.78 9.53
CA ARG A 137 18.54 -20.88 9.59
C ARG A 137 19.22 -20.15 8.45
N HIS A 138 18.63 -20.21 7.25
CA HIS A 138 19.12 -19.52 6.07
C HIS A 138 18.94 -18.01 6.19
N TRP A 139 17.78 -17.57 6.66
CA TRP A 139 17.50 -16.16 6.91
C TRP A 139 18.49 -15.53 7.90
N LEU A 140 18.71 -16.16 9.09
CA LEU A 140 19.69 -15.70 10.08
C LEU A 140 21.11 -15.64 9.49
N ARG A 141 21.49 -16.66 8.73
CA ARG A 141 22.80 -16.70 8.08
C ARG A 141 22.97 -15.56 7.08
N GLY A 142 21.90 -15.19 6.36
CA GLY A 142 21.89 -14.04 5.44
C GLY A 142 22.19 -12.71 6.11
N TYR A 143 21.75 -12.49 7.35
CA TYR A 143 22.03 -11.27 8.10
C TYR A 143 23.44 -11.21 8.70
N VAL A 144 24.01 -12.36 9.06
CA VAL A 144 25.30 -12.47 9.75
C VAL A 144 26.48 -12.60 8.78
N GLN A 145 26.25 -13.08 7.55
CA GLN A 145 27.32 -13.25 6.56
C GLN A 145 27.57 -11.98 5.75
N PRO A 146 28.84 -11.65 5.39
CA PRO A 146 30.07 -12.44 5.58
C PRO A 146 30.68 -12.32 6.97
N SER A 147 30.26 -11.34 7.80
CA SER A 147 30.78 -11.12 9.14
C SER A 147 29.65 -10.72 10.10
N PRO A 148 29.71 -11.13 11.39
CA PRO A 148 28.72 -10.72 12.40
C PRO A 148 28.56 -9.19 12.54
N TRP A 149 29.56 -8.42 12.19
CA TRP A 149 29.54 -6.95 12.18
C TRP A 149 28.59 -6.37 11.10
N MET A 150 28.17 -7.15 10.11
CA MET A 150 27.22 -6.71 9.09
C MET A 150 25.76 -6.70 9.57
N LEU A 151 25.46 -7.39 10.67
CA LEU A 151 24.10 -7.45 11.19
C LEU A 151 23.49 -6.08 11.49
N PRO A 152 24.16 -5.15 12.22
CA PRO A 152 23.58 -3.82 12.46
C PRO A 152 23.40 -3.01 11.18
N PHE A 153 24.32 -3.15 10.21
CA PHE A 153 24.19 -2.44 8.91
C PHE A 153 23.05 -2.99 8.07
N ASN A 154 22.83 -4.30 8.04
CA ASN A 154 21.72 -4.91 7.34
C ASN A 154 20.38 -4.47 7.97
N LEU A 155 20.29 -4.50 9.31
CA LEU A 155 19.11 -4.04 10.03
C LEU A 155 18.82 -2.55 9.81
N LEU A 156 19.86 -1.69 9.87
CA LEU A 156 19.72 -0.27 9.54
C LEU A 156 19.25 -0.07 8.10
N GLY A 157 19.73 -0.87 7.16
CA GLY A 157 19.28 -0.86 5.77
C GLY A 157 17.79 -1.16 5.64
N ASP A 158 17.30 -2.19 6.32
CA ASP A 158 15.88 -2.59 6.28
C ASP A 158 14.97 -1.53 6.92
N VAL A 159 15.39 -0.97 8.07
CA VAL A 159 14.67 0.15 8.71
C VAL A 159 14.64 1.38 7.81
N SER A 160 15.76 1.73 7.18
CA SER A 160 15.85 2.89 6.27
C SER A 160 14.95 2.72 5.04
N ARG A 161 14.90 1.51 4.47
CA ARG A 161 13.99 1.18 3.34
C ARG A 161 12.54 1.32 3.75
N THR A 162 12.17 0.80 4.92
CA THR A 162 10.82 0.90 5.47
C THR A 162 10.43 2.35 5.71
N LEU A 163 11.32 3.13 6.31
CA LEU A 163 11.09 4.55 6.54
C LEU A 163 10.91 5.31 5.23
N ALA A 164 11.73 5.00 4.21
CA ALA A 164 11.62 5.61 2.89
C ALA A 164 10.28 5.31 2.21
N LEU A 165 9.72 4.10 2.39
CA LEU A 165 8.38 3.75 1.90
C LEU A 165 7.29 4.60 2.58
N ALA A 166 7.32 4.69 3.91
CA ALA A 166 6.36 5.46 4.70
C ALA A 166 6.36 6.94 4.31
N VAL A 167 7.56 7.56 4.33
CA VAL A 167 7.74 8.99 4.03
C VAL A 167 7.37 9.31 2.59
N ARG A 168 7.67 8.45 1.64
CA ARG A 168 7.31 8.66 0.23
C ARG A 168 5.80 8.67 0.04
N LEU A 169 5.08 7.69 0.62
CA LEU A 169 3.63 7.61 0.50
C LEU A 169 2.96 8.79 1.20
N PHE A 170 3.35 9.06 2.44
CA PHE A 170 2.86 10.19 3.22
C PHE A 170 3.13 11.53 2.52
N GLY A 171 4.38 11.76 2.10
CA GLY A 171 4.80 13.02 1.50
C GLY A 171 4.05 13.34 0.21
N ASN A 172 3.82 12.35 -0.65
CA ASN A 172 3.06 12.55 -1.88
C ASN A 172 1.61 12.94 -1.59
N MET A 173 0.93 12.23 -0.68
CA MET A 173 -0.47 12.49 -0.35
C MET A 173 -0.64 13.81 0.42
N MET A 174 0.20 14.07 1.41
CA MET A 174 0.17 15.30 2.20
C MET A 174 0.42 16.53 1.33
N SER A 175 1.40 16.47 0.41
CA SER A 175 1.69 17.57 -0.51
C SER A 175 0.50 17.89 -1.41
N SER A 176 -0.17 16.87 -1.95
CA SER A 176 -1.35 17.05 -2.79
C SER A 176 -2.50 17.72 -2.03
N MET A 177 -2.72 17.33 -0.76
CA MET A 177 -3.76 17.95 0.09
C MET A 177 -3.44 19.40 0.44
N VAL A 178 -2.20 19.70 0.84
CA VAL A 178 -1.79 21.06 1.22
C VAL A 178 -1.86 22.01 0.01
N ILE A 179 -1.35 21.59 -1.14
CA ILE A 179 -1.42 22.36 -2.37
C ILE A 179 -2.89 22.58 -2.78
N GLY A 180 -3.71 21.54 -2.72
CA GLY A 180 -5.14 21.64 -3.00
C GLY A 180 -5.86 22.64 -2.11
N ALA A 181 -5.57 22.66 -0.80
CA ALA A 181 -6.14 23.59 0.17
C ALA A 181 -5.72 25.05 -0.11
N ILE A 182 -4.45 25.29 -0.46
CA ILE A 182 -3.95 26.61 -0.81
C ILE A 182 -4.62 27.11 -2.11
N LEU A 183 -4.72 26.27 -3.12
CA LEU A 183 -5.32 26.63 -4.40
C LEU A 183 -6.83 26.90 -4.30
N LEU A 184 -7.50 26.22 -3.37
CA LEU A 184 -8.92 26.49 -3.06
C LEU A 184 -9.14 27.92 -2.59
N SER A 185 -8.18 28.52 -1.88
CA SER A 185 -8.26 29.92 -1.41
C SER A 185 -8.02 30.95 -2.50
N ILE A 186 -7.32 30.57 -3.58
CA ILE A 186 -6.93 31.48 -4.67
C ILE A 186 -7.95 31.42 -5.82
N ALA A 187 -8.34 30.23 -6.25
CA ALA A 187 -9.24 30.00 -7.36
C ALA A 187 -10.15 28.79 -7.10
N PRO A 188 -11.33 28.97 -6.52
CA PRO A 188 -12.11 27.91 -5.88
C PRO A 188 -12.72 26.87 -6.84
N PHE A 189 -12.79 27.10 -8.15
CA PHE A 189 -13.49 26.17 -9.05
C PHE A 189 -12.58 25.35 -9.97
N VAL A 190 -11.64 25.96 -10.67
CA VAL A 190 -10.87 25.29 -11.73
C VAL A 190 -9.62 24.62 -11.17
N LEU A 191 -8.81 25.36 -10.37
CA LEU A 191 -7.53 24.85 -9.88
C LEU A 191 -7.64 23.62 -8.96
N PRO A 192 -8.56 23.58 -7.99
CA PRO A 192 -8.72 22.40 -7.14
C PRO A 192 -9.09 21.14 -7.91
N THR A 193 -9.95 21.26 -8.94
CA THR A 193 -10.35 20.11 -9.77
C THR A 193 -9.17 19.54 -10.56
N VAL A 194 -8.35 20.40 -11.13
CA VAL A 194 -7.12 19.98 -11.83
C VAL A 194 -6.14 19.32 -10.86
N MET A 195 -5.98 19.87 -9.63
CA MET A 195 -5.11 19.30 -8.62
C MET A 195 -5.62 17.98 -8.08
N GLN A 196 -6.93 17.79 -7.94
CA GLN A 196 -7.50 16.50 -7.57
C GLN A 196 -7.22 15.43 -8.64
N ALA A 197 -7.39 15.76 -9.92
CA ALA A 197 -7.05 14.85 -11.02
C ALA A 197 -5.55 14.50 -11.02
N PHE A 198 -4.69 15.50 -10.80
CA PHE A 198 -3.25 15.29 -10.67
C PHE A 198 -2.89 14.45 -9.44
N GLY A 199 -3.53 14.70 -8.30
CA GLY A 199 -3.39 13.92 -7.07
C GLY A 199 -3.78 12.45 -7.27
N LEU A 200 -4.87 12.18 -8.01
CA LEU A 200 -5.26 10.82 -8.38
C LEU A 200 -4.19 10.12 -9.22
N PHE A 201 -3.70 10.81 -10.25
CA PHE A 201 -2.69 10.27 -11.14
C PHE A 201 -1.40 9.93 -10.37
N THR A 202 -0.87 10.87 -9.59
CA THR A 202 0.33 10.66 -8.77
C THR A 202 0.10 9.63 -7.68
N GLY A 203 -1.09 9.59 -7.08
CA GLY A 203 -1.48 8.60 -6.09
C GLY A 203 -1.57 7.18 -6.65
N SER A 204 -2.06 7.02 -7.89
CA SER A 204 -2.10 5.72 -8.58
C SER A 204 -0.69 5.22 -8.91
N ILE A 205 0.17 6.09 -9.42
CA ILE A 205 1.59 5.76 -9.64
C ILE A 205 2.27 5.40 -8.32
N GLN A 206 1.96 6.13 -7.24
CA GLN A 206 2.54 5.87 -5.93
C GLN A 206 2.11 4.52 -5.35
N ALA A 207 0.85 4.11 -5.56
CA ALA A 207 0.37 2.77 -5.18
C ALA A 207 1.16 1.67 -5.89
N TYR A 208 1.41 1.85 -7.19
CA TYR A 208 2.21 0.93 -7.98
C TYR A 208 3.67 0.88 -7.50
N ILE A 209 4.31 2.04 -7.31
CA ILE A 209 5.71 2.10 -6.83
C ILE A 209 5.84 1.44 -5.46
N PHE A 210 4.88 1.67 -4.55
CA PHE A 210 4.89 1.07 -3.22
C PHE A 210 4.83 -0.47 -3.29
N ALA A 211 3.93 -1.02 -4.10
CA ALA A 211 3.78 -2.45 -4.29
C ALA A 211 5.03 -3.08 -4.94
N VAL A 212 5.58 -2.46 -5.98
CA VAL A 212 6.81 -2.91 -6.64
C VAL A 212 7.99 -2.91 -5.69
N LEU A 213 8.18 -1.84 -4.90
CA LEU A 213 9.27 -1.78 -3.93
C LEU A 213 9.10 -2.80 -2.81
N ALA A 214 7.88 -3.01 -2.31
CA ALA A 214 7.60 -4.06 -1.34
C ALA A 214 7.99 -5.44 -1.91
N MET A 215 7.61 -5.71 -3.16
CA MET A 215 7.98 -6.97 -3.83
C MET A 215 9.50 -7.11 -4.02
N VAL A 216 10.18 -6.04 -4.46
CA VAL A 216 11.66 -6.04 -4.61
C VAL A 216 12.34 -6.33 -3.28
N TYR A 217 11.84 -5.80 -2.16
CA TYR A 217 12.41 -6.05 -0.84
C TYR A 217 12.21 -7.51 -0.40
N ILE A 218 11.03 -8.06 -0.64
CA ILE A 218 10.76 -9.47 -0.35
C ILE A 218 11.63 -10.38 -1.25
N ALA A 219 11.64 -10.13 -2.56
CA ALA A 219 12.41 -10.92 -3.52
C ALA A 219 13.91 -10.87 -3.24
N SER A 220 14.46 -9.68 -2.93
CA SER A 220 15.88 -9.54 -2.60
C SER A 220 16.27 -10.32 -1.35
N SER A 221 15.41 -10.36 -0.34
CA SER A 221 15.62 -11.12 0.88
C SER A 221 15.64 -12.64 0.62
N VAL A 222 14.75 -13.15 -0.23
CA VAL A 222 14.68 -14.57 -0.61
C VAL A 222 15.86 -14.95 -1.50
N GLN A 223 16.21 -14.16 -2.52
CA GLN A 223 17.30 -14.46 -3.46
C GLN A 223 18.71 -14.40 -2.81
N VAL A 224 18.93 -13.53 -1.85
CA VAL A 224 20.20 -13.47 -1.10
C VAL A 224 20.44 -14.78 -0.39
N VAL A 225 19.39 -15.44 0.06
CA VAL A 225 19.46 -16.75 0.72
C VAL A 225 19.80 -17.84 -0.30
N ASP A 226 19.13 -17.89 -1.46
CA ASP A 226 19.36 -18.93 -2.49
C ASP A 226 20.77 -18.92 -3.10
N ARG A 227 21.28 -17.74 -3.47
CA ARG A 227 22.63 -17.63 -4.05
C ARG A 227 23.77 -18.02 -3.11
N ARG A 228 23.53 -18.02 -1.80
CA ARG A 228 24.53 -18.37 -0.79
C ARG A 228 24.51 -19.84 -0.39
N THR A 229 23.45 -20.56 -0.75
CA THR A 229 23.32 -22.01 -0.52
C THR A 229 23.85 -22.86 -1.66
N SER A 230 23.97 -22.29 -2.87
CA SER A 230 24.50 -22.98 -4.04
C SER A 230 26.06 -22.94 -4.14
N LYS A 231 26.73 -22.37 -3.13
CA LYS A 231 28.19 -22.39 -2.97
C LYS A 231 28.56 -23.15 -1.70
#